data_cc5f094ba70c91d98716b4d18d73db29
#
_entry.id   cc5f094ba70c91d98716b4d18d73db29
#
_cell.length_a   1.000
_cell.length_b   1.000
_cell.length_c   1.000
_cell.angle_alpha   90.00
_cell.angle_beta   90.00
_cell.angle_gamma   90.00
#
_symmetry.space_group_name_H-M   'P 1'
#
loop_
_entity.id
_entity.type
_entity.pdbx_description
1 polymer ?
#
loop_
_entity_poly.entity_id
_entity_poly.type
_entity_poly.pdbx_seq_one_letter_code
_entity_poly.pdbx_strand_id
1 'polypeptide(L)'
;MKNRDEAIQQLALQMFEMTKNMWVKSQREKFKGGYDLSESEFLALDALEDVASLSVGELRRCVGVLPAQMSRVLKALEQRYDEKLVLCTINPKDKRKIDVAIAPRGRRAVASYRRAKIMAGTGALRSLSAKDLAFFSRMLNRIAAAADKGQPA
;
A
#
# COMPACT_ATOMS: atom_id res chain seq x y z
N MET A 1 -18.98 -25.17 -17.91
CA MET A 1 -19.01 -23.72 -17.54
C MET A 1 -19.31 -23.52 -16.06
N LYS A 2 -20.42 -24.05 -15.53
CA LYS A 2 -20.82 -23.91 -14.11
C LYS A 2 -19.69 -24.28 -13.12
N ASN A 3 -19.00 -25.39 -13.36
CA ASN A 3 -17.89 -25.86 -12.50
C ASN A 3 -16.66 -24.93 -12.48
N ARG A 4 -16.35 -24.22 -13.58
CA ARG A 4 -15.21 -23.29 -13.63
C ARG A 4 -15.50 -22.00 -12.88
N ASP A 5 -16.70 -21.47 -12.97
CA ASP A 5 -17.09 -20.23 -12.29
C ASP A 5 -17.19 -20.46 -10.77
N GLU A 6 -17.70 -21.60 -10.35
CA GLU A 6 -17.70 -22.01 -8.95
C GLU A 6 -16.28 -22.14 -8.39
N ALA A 7 -15.34 -22.73 -9.15
CA ALA A 7 -13.94 -22.83 -8.75
C ALA A 7 -13.27 -21.45 -8.66
N ILE A 8 -13.58 -20.52 -9.57
CA ILE A 8 -13.08 -19.14 -9.52
C ILE A 8 -13.59 -18.43 -8.26
N GLN A 9 -14.87 -18.56 -7.96
CA GLN A 9 -15.44 -17.95 -6.74
C GLN A 9 -14.82 -18.51 -5.47
N GLN A 10 -14.60 -19.82 -5.40
CA GLN A 10 -13.93 -20.45 -4.26
C GLN A 10 -12.50 -19.96 -4.10
N LEU A 11 -11.72 -19.88 -5.19
CA LEU A 11 -10.36 -19.34 -5.14
C LEU A 11 -10.33 -17.87 -4.72
N ALA A 12 -11.25 -17.05 -5.23
CA ALA A 12 -11.37 -15.65 -4.84
C ALA A 12 -11.67 -15.51 -3.33
N LEU A 13 -12.55 -16.36 -2.79
CA LEU A 13 -12.83 -16.41 -1.36
C LEU A 13 -11.60 -16.83 -0.55
N GLN A 14 -10.86 -17.83 -0.98
CA GLN A 14 -9.62 -18.26 -0.32
C GLN A 14 -8.57 -17.14 -0.31
N MET A 15 -8.41 -16.42 -1.43
CA MET A 15 -7.52 -15.27 -1.52
C MET A 15 -7.93 -14.17 -0.54
N PHE A 16 -9.23 -13.86 -0.46
CA PHE A 16 -9.76 -12.87 0.48
C PHE A 16 -9.48 -13.27 1.94
N GLU A 17 -9.80 -14.50 2.34
CA GLU A 17 -9.56 -15.00 3.70
C GLU A 17 -8.05 -15.01 4.05
N MET A 18 -7.21 -15.44 3.12
CA MET A 18 -5.76 -15.40 3.28
C MET A 18 -5.26 -13.96 3.49
N THR A 19 -5.69 -13.03 2.66
CA THR A 19 -5.32 -11.62 2.75
C THR A 19 -5.77 -11.01 4.06
N LYS A 20 -7.00 -11.28 4.50
CA LYS A 20 -7.55 -10.85 5.78
C LYS A 20 -6.70 -11.36 6.96
N ASN A 21 -6.36 -12.66 6.96
CA ASN A 21 -5.56 -13.26 8.02
C ASN A 21 -4.13 -12.70 8.05
N MET A 22 -3.53 -12.47 6.90
CA MET A 22 -2.22 -11.82 6.79
C MET A 22 -2.28 -10.36 7.27
N TRP A 23 -3.36 -9.66 6.96
CA TRP A 23 -3.57 -8.30 7.44
C TRP A 23 -3.67 -8.24 8.97
N VAL A 24 -4.49 -9.09 9.59
CA VAL A 24 -4.61 -9.18 11.06
C VAL A 24 -3.25 -9.49 11.71
N LYS A 25 -2.50 -10.44 11.14
CA LYS A 25 -1.17 -10.80 11.63
C LYS A 25 -0.18 -9.65 11.50
N SER A 26 -0.22 -8.91 10.39
CA SER A 26 0.66 -7.76 10.16
C SER A 26 0.39 -6.60 11.11
N GLN A 27 -0.83 -6.42 11.60
CA GLN A 27 -1.13 -5.40 12.60
C GLN A 27 -0.35 -5.60 13.90
N ARG A 28 -0.16 -6.85 14.32
CA ARG A 28 0.65 -7.18 15.50
C ARG A 28 2.14 -6.85 15.33
N GLU A 29 2.66 -6.99 14.11
CA GLU A 29 4.06 -6.66 13.79
C GLU A 29 4.31 -5.15 13.61
N LYS A 30 3.30 -4.37 13.20
CA LYS A 30 3.39 -2.91 13.05
C LYS A 30 3.87 -2.21 14.33
N PHE A 31 3.34 -2.62 15.48
CA PHE A 31 3.69 -2.01 16.77
C PHE A 31 5.16 -2.14 17.16
N LYS A 32 5.91 -3.05 16.53
CA LYS A 32 7.34 -3.23 16.76
C LYS A 32 8.20 -2.23 15.98
N GLY A 33 7.65 -1.61 14.93
CA GLY A 33 8.41 -0.75 14.01
C GLY A 33 8.46 0.74 14.34
N GLY A 34 7.75 1.20 15.39
CA GLY A 34 7.70 2.61 15.79
C GLY A 34 6.84 3.52 14.91
N TYR A 35 6.19 3.00 13.87
CA TYR A 35 5.28 3.75 13.00
C TYR A 35 3.92 3.05 12.93
N ASP A 36 2.88 3.74 13.39
CA ASP A 36 1.49 3.28 13.29
C ASP A 36 0.79 3.95 12.09
N LEU A 37 1.19 3.58 10.88
CA LEU A 37 0.55 4.07 9.66
C LEU A 37 -0.78 3.34 9.42
N SER A 38 -1.82 4.10 9.09
CA SER A 38 -3.00 3.54 8.46
C SER A 38 -2.67 3.12 7.01
N GLU A 39 -3.55 2.35 6.38
CA GLU A 39 -3.36 1.95 4.99
C GLU A 39 -3.34 3.15 4.03
N SER A 40 -4.23 4.13 4.22
CA SER A 40 -4.25 5.36 3.41
C SER A 40 -3.00 6.21 3.61
N GLU A 41 -2.44 6.27 4.81
CA GLU A 41 -1.16 6.95 5.09
C GLU A 41 0.00 6.24 4.42
N PHE A 42 0.03 4.91 4.47
CA PHE A 42 1.04 4.13 3.75
C PHE A 42 0.94 4.35 2.24
N LEU A 43 -0.26 4.24 1.64
CA LEU A 43 -0.46 4.44 0.21
C LEU A 43 -0.06 5.84 -0.25
N ALA A 44 -0.31 6.87 0.58
CA ALA A 44 0.11 8.23 0.28
C ALA A 44 1.63 8.37 0.26
N LEU A 45 2.34 7.79 1.22
CA LEU A 45 3.80 7.80 1.26
C LEU A 45 4.42 6.97 0.14
N ASP A 46 3.83 5.80 -0.15
CA ASP A 46 4.25 4.89 -1.21
C ASP A 46 4.19 5.56 -2.59
N ALA A 47 3.09 6.27 -2.89
CA ALA A 47 2.94 7.03 -4.13
C ALA A 47 3.97 8.17 -4.30
N LEU A 48 4.59 8.62 -3.21
CA LEU A 48 5.59 9.70 -3.21
C LEU A 48 7.04 9.18 -3.29
N GLU A 49 7.29 7.87 -3.18
CA GLU A 49 8.67 7.36 -3.07
C GLU A 49 9.52 7.60 -4.31
N ASP A 50 8.93 7.44 -5.49
CA ASP A 50 9.65 7.46 -6.76
C ASP A 50 9.45 8.77 -7.56
N VAL A 51 8.85 9.78 -6.94
CA VAL A 51 8.61 11.10 -7.55
C VAL A 51 9.17 12.23 -6.68
N ALA A 52 9.46 13.36 -7.29
CA ALA A 52 9.93 14.54 -6.57
C ALA A 52 8.83 15.12 -5.66
N SER A 53 7.62 15.24 -6.20
CA SER A 53 6.41 15.66 -5.49
C SER A 53 5.16 15.36 -6.32
N LEU A 54 4.00 15.32 -5.66
CA LEU A 54 2.68 15.30 -6.27
C LEU A 54 1.85 16.43 -5.69
N SER A 55 0.96 17.02 -6.48
CA SER A 55 -0.07 17.89 -5.92
C SER A 55 -1.03 17.08 -5.04
N VAL A 56 -1.67 17.71 -4.07
CA VAL A 56 -2.68 17.06 -3.21
C VAL A 56 -3.77 16.35 -4.02
N GLY A 57 -4.19 16.96 -5.16
CA GLY A 57 -5.18 16.36 -6.05
C GLY A 57 -4.69 15.08 -6.75
N GLU A 58 -3.44 15.05 -7.21
CA GLU A 58 -2.82 13.87 -7.80
C GLU A 58 -2.64 12.77 -6.75
N LEU A 59 -2.09 13.11 -5.59
CA LEU A 59 -1.90 12.17 -4.49
C LEU A 59 -3.22 11.55 -4.05
N ARG A 60 -4.29 12.35 -3.95
CA ARG A 60 -5.63 11.87 -3.64
C ARG A 60 -6.13 10.84 -4.65
N ARG A 61 -5.90 11.06 -5.94
CA ARG A 61 -6.27 10.09 -6.99
C ARG A 61 -5.49 8.79 -6.87
N CYS A 62 -4.18 8.87 -6.60
CA CYS A 62 -3.34 7.68 -6.39
C CYS A 62 -3.84 6.84 -5.20
N VAL A 63 -4.23 7.48 -4.10
CA VAL A 63 -4.70 6.78 -2.88
C VAL A 63 -6.16 6.32 -3.02
N GLY A 64 -6.95 6.93 -3.91
CA GLY A 64 -8.35 6.59 -4.12
C GLY A 64 -9.29 7.01 -2.99
N VAL A 65 -9.00 8.15 -2.32
CA VAL A 65 -9.77 8.64 -1.16
C VAL A 65 -10.51 9.96 -1.46
N LEU A 66 -11.47 10.30 -0.62
CA LEU A 66 -12.20 11.57 -0.69
C LEU A 66 -11.33 12.75 -0.23
N PRO A 67 -11.63 14.01 -0.67
CA PRO A 67 -10.85 15.19 -0.29
C PRO A 67 -10.68 15.38 1.23
N ALA A 68 -11.75 15.22 1.99
CA ALA A 68 -11.72 15.36 3.45
C ALA A 68 -10.84 14.27 4.10
N GLN A 69 -10.81 13.06 3.57
CA GLN A 69 -9.95 11.99 4.05
C GLN A 69 -8.49 12.28 3.73
N MET A 70 -8.16 12.76 2.53
CA MET A 70 -6.80 13.15 2.17
C MET A 70 -6.26 14.25 3.07
N SER A 71 -7.07 15.25 3.41
CA SER A 71 -6.67 16.31 4.35
C SER A 71 -6.32 15.74 5.73
N ARG A 72 -7.05 14.75 6.22
CA ARG A 72 -6.74 14.05 7.48
C ARG A 72 -5.45 13.24 7.39
N VAL A 73 -5.25 12.54 6.28
CA VAL A 73 -4.02 11.78 6.01
C VAL A 73 -2.81 12.71 6.03
N LEU A 74 -2.83 13.80 5.29
CA LEU A 74 -1.73 14.75 5.24
C LEU A 74 -1.45 15.38 6.61
N LYS A 75 -2.50 15.80 7.32
CA LYS A 75 -2.36 16.33 8.68
C LYS A 75 -1.70 15.31 9.62
N ALA A 76 -2.08 14.04 9.54
CA ALA A 76 -1.49 12.98 10.34
C ALA A 76 0.00 12.77 10.00
N LEU A 77 0.36 12.74 8.71
CA LEU A 77 1.73 12.57 8.25
C LEU A 77 2.64 13.76 8.58
N GLU A 78 2.08 14.97 8.72
CA GLU A 78 2.82 16.16 9.12
C GLU A 78 2.96 16.34 10.63
N GLN A 79 2.00 15.84 11.43
CA GLN A 79 1.86 16.29 12.83
C GLN A 79 1.90 15.17 13.88
N ARG A 80 1.72 13.89 13.49
CA ARG A 80 1.60 12.79 14.46
C ARG A 80 2.94 12.39 15.08
N TYR A 81 4.04 12.61 14.38
CA TYR A 81 5.37 12.21 14.79
C TYR A 81 6.24 13.44 15.08
N ASP A 82 7.28 13.28 15.87
CA ASP A 82 8.23 14.36 16.20
C ASP A 82 8.88 15.00 14.97
N GLU A 83 9.11 14.19 13.92
CA GLU A 83 9.54 14.65 12.61
C GLU A 83 8.45 14.36 11.56
N LYS A 84 8.27 15.30 10.65
CA LYS A 84 7.31 15.17 9.54
C LYS A 84 7.64 13.98 8.63
N LEU A 85 6.61 13.26 8.19
CA LEU A 85 6.75 12.19 7.21
C LEU A 85 6.60 12.71 5.77
N VAL A 86 5.95 13.85 5.59
CA VAL A 86 5.80 14.58 4.31
C VAL A 86 6.13 16.05 4.48
N LEU A 87 6.50 16.68 3.36
CA LEU A 87 6.73 18.12 3.25
C LEU A 87 5.68 18.68 2.30
N CYS A 88 4.84 19.61 2.79
CA CYS A 88 3.85 20.31 2.00
C CYS A 88 4.36 21.71 1.67
N THR A 89 4.40 22.06 0.40
CA THR A 89 4.84 23.38 -0.09
C THR A 89 3.85 23.97 -1.08
N ILE A 90 3.70 25.29 -1.09
CA ILE A 90 2.88 25.96 -2.10
C ILE A 90 3.58 25.83 -3.45
N ASN A 91 2.83 25.38 -4.47
CA ASN A 91 3.37 25.24 -5.82
C ASN A 91 3.82 26.62 -6.36
N PRO A 92 5.07 26.76 -6.83
CA PRO A 92 5.59 28.06 -7.28
C PRO A 92 4.91 28.57 -8.55
N LYS A 93 4.33 27.69 -9.38
CA LYS A 93 3.66 28.03 -10.64
C LYS A 93 2.14 28.28 -10.46
N ASP A 94 1.54 27.63 -9.46
CA ASP A 94 0.11 27.82 -9.16
C ASP A 94 -0.09 27.83 -7.64
N LYS A 95 -0.16 29.03 -7.07
CA LYS A 95 -0.29 29.27 -5.62
C LYS A 95 -1.56 28.69 -4.99
N ARG A 96 -2.51 28.20 -5.79
CA ARG A 96 -3.71 27.50 -5.31
C ARG A 96 -3.45 26.02 -5.07
N LYS A 97 -2.30 25.49 -5.52
CA LYS A 97 -1.91 24.10 -5.36
C LYS A 97 -0.87 23.94 -4.26
N ILE A 98 -0.98 22.84 -3.55
CA ILE A 98 0.02 22.38 -2.59
C ILE A 98 0.68 21.15 -3.17
N ASP A 99 2.00 21.17 -3.25
CA ASP A 99 2.84 20.04 -3.62
C ASP A 99 3.29 19.31 -2.35
N VAL A 100 3.21 17.99 -2.41
CA VAL A 100 3.57 17.09 -1.31
C VAL A 100 4.76 16.26 -1.75
N ALA A 101 5.83 16.27 -0.95
CA ALA A 101 7.00 15.43 -1.13
C ALA A 101 7.20 14.52 0.09
N ILE A 102 7.78 13.34 -0.11
CA ILE A 102 8.13 12.45 0.99
C ILE A 102 9.36 12.97 1.73
N ALA A 103 9.28 13.03 3.05
CA ALA A 103 10.42 13.35 3.89
C ALA A 103 11.31 12.11 4.14
N PRO A 104 12.59 12.27 4.55
CA PRO A 104 13.48 11.14 4.84
C PRO A 104 12.89 10.17 5.88
N ARG A 105 12.18 10.67 6.88
CA ARG A 105 11.49 9.86 7.87
C ARG A 105 10.28 9.12 7.27
N GLY A 106 9.59 9.71 6.31
CA GLY A 106 8.52 9.06 5.56
C GLY A 106 9.00 7.82 4.82
N ARG A 107 10.17 7.88 4.18
CA ARG A 107 10.79 6.70 3.53
C ARG A 107 11.09 5.58 4.53
N ARG A 108 11.58 5.92 5.73
CA ARG A 108 11.79 4.93 6.80
C ARG A 108 10.48 4.30 7.28
N ALA A 109 9.42 5.10 7.37
CA ALA A 109 8.09 4.62 7.76
C ALA A 109 7.50 3.66 6.72
N VAL A 110 7.62 3.95 5.42
CA VAL A 110 7.24 3.03 4.33
C VAL A 110 8.00 1.73 4.41
N ALA A 111 9.33 1.78 4.55
CA ALA A 111 10.16 0.58 4.66
C ALA A 111 9.77 -0.29 5.86
N SER A 112 9.48 0.34 7.01
CA SER A 112 9.00 -0.36 8.21
C SER A 112 7.64 -1.04 8.00
N TYR A 113 6.69 -0.32 7.38
CA TYR A 113 5.37 -0.86 7.06
C TYR A 113 5.44 -2.05 6.09
N ARG A 114 6.20 -1.91 4.98
CA ARG A 114 6.42 -3.00 4.01
C ARG A 114 7.03 -4.22 4.68
N ARG A 115 8.05 -4.03 5.53
CA ARG A 115 8.68 -5.13 6.27
C ARG A 115 7.66 -5.89 7.11
N ALA A 116 6.80 -5.19 7.86
CA ALA A 116 5.76 -5.83 8.68
C ALA A 116 4.78 -6.65 7.83
N LYS A 117 4.37 -6.12 6.66
CA LYS A 117 3.48 -6.82 5.72
C LYS A 117 4.15 -8.04 5.10
N ILE A 118 5.41 -7.94 4.68
CA ILE A 118 6.17 -9.05 4.09
C ILE A 118 6.38 -10.15 5.12
N MET A 119 6.77 -9.80 6.35
CA MET A 119 6.99 -10.77 7.43
C MET A 119 5.75 -11.61 7.72
N ALA A 120 4.55 -11.01 7.64
CA ALA A 120 3.30 -11.75 7.86
C ALA A 120 3.08 -12.88 6.83
N GLY A 121 3.53 -12.69 5.57
CA GLY A 121 3.41 -13.68 4.50
C GLY A 121 4.58 -14.66 4.42
N THR A 122 5.78 -14.23 4.79
CA THR A 122 7.02 -15.03 4.63
C THR A 122 6.96 -16.38 5.34
N GLY A 123 6.36 -16.41 6.54
CA GLY A 123 6.23 -17.65 7.32
C GLY A 123 5.43 -18.73 6.59
N ALA A 124 4.34 -18.34 5.93
CA ALA A 124 3.51 -19.27 5.16
C ALA A 124 4.26 -19.78 3.91
N LEU A 125 4.97 -18.89 3.22
CA LEU A 125 5.71 -19.25 2.00
C LEU A 125 6.90 -20.18 2.29
N ARG A 126 7.52 -20.11 3.47
CA ARG A 126 8.60 -21.02 3.87
C ARG A 126 8.22 -22.49 3.95
N SER A 127 6.93 -22.81 4.10
CA SER A 127 6.43 -24.18 4.13
C SER A 127 6.32 -24.82 2.74
N LEU A 128 6.44 -24.04 1.67
CA LEU A 128 6.32 -24.51 0.29
C LEU A 128 7.65 -25.05 -0.24
N SER A 129 7.56 -26.08 -1.09
CA SER A 129 8.72 -26.58 -1.84
C SER A 129 9.22 -25.52 -2.85
N ALA A 130 10.45 -25.63 -3.30
CA ALA A 130 11.00 -24.75 -4.34
C ALA A 130 10.17 -24.81 -5.64
N LYS A 131 9.63 -25.98 -5.99
CA LYS A 131 8.76 -26.16 -7.17
C LYS A 131 7.44 -25.41 -7.00
N ASP A 132 6.81 -25.50 -5.82
CA ASP A 132 5.55 -24.81 -5.52
C ASP A 132 5.74 -23.30 -5.45
N LEU A 133 6.84 -22.81 -4.87
CA LEU A 133 7.20 -21.40 -4.88
C LEU A 133 7.34 -20.85 -6.30
N ALA A 134 8.03 -21.57 -7.18
CA ALA A 134 8.19 -21.17 -8.58
C ALA A 134 6.86 -21.18 -9.33
N PHE A 135 6.00 -22.16 -9.08
CA PHE A 135 4.64 -22.23 -9.67
C PHE A 135 3.77 -21.07 -9.16
N PHE A 136 3.74 -20.84 -7.86
CA PHE A 136 2.99 -19.78 -7.22
C PHE A 136 3.42 -18.39 -7.72
N SER A 137 4.72 -18.14 -7.83
CA SER A 137 5.27 -16.89 -8.39
C SER A 137 4.77 -16.64 -9.82
N ARG A 138 4.79 -17.67 -10.69
CA ARG A 138 4.25 -17.54 -12.06
C ARG A 138 2.76 -17.21 -12.06
N MET A 139 1.97 -17.83 -11.19
CA MET A 139 0.53 -17.57 -11.10
C MET A 139 0.24 -16.17 -10.60
N LEU A 140 0.95 -15.70 -9.57
CA LEU A 140 0.83 -14.33 -9.07
C LEU A 140 1.11 -13.29 -10.16
N ASN A 141 2.21 -13.46 -10.92
CA ASN A 141 2.54 -12.54 -12.00
C ASN A 141 1.46 -12.51 -13.10
N ARG A 142 0.85 -13.66 -13.43
CA ARG A 142 -0.25 -13.72 -14.40
C ARG A 142 -1.51 -13.04 -13.89
N ILE A 143 -1.84 -13.22 -12.61
CA ILE A 143 -3.02 -12.58 -11.99
C ILE A 143 -2.80 -11.07 -11.90
N ALA A 144 -1.63 -10.60 -11.47
CA ALA A 144 -1.29 -9.19 -11.42
C ALA A 144 -1.42 -8.53 -12.81
N ALA A 145 -0.80 -9.11 -13.84
CA ALA A 145 -0.89 -8.61 -15.21
C ALA A 145 -2.32 -8.60 -15.78
N ALA A 146 -3.20 -9.47 -15.30
CA ALA A 146 -4.62 -9.48 -15.71
C ALA A 146 -5.41 -8.39 -14.97
N ALA A 147 -5.09 -8.13 -13.71
CA ALA A 147 -5.73 -7.09 -12.90
C ALA A 147 -5.41 -5.68 -13.43
N ASP A 148 -4.15 -5.42 -13.82
CA ASP A 148 -3.73 -4.14 -14.39
C ASP A 148 -4.44 -3.79 -15.70
N LYS A 149 -4.76 -4.81 -16.52
CA LYS A 149 -5.51 -4.62 -17.79
C LYS A 149 -7.00 -4.31 -17.58
N GLY A 150 -7.53 -4.53 -16.41
CA GLY A 150 -8.94 -4.30 -16.06
C GLY A 150 -9.21 -2.92 -15.45
N GLN A 151 -8.20 -2.09 -15.21
CA GLN A 151 -8.41 -0.72 -14.75
C GLN A 151 -8.66 0.19 -15.95
N PRO A 152 -9.82 0.87 -16.03
CA PRO A 152 -10.01 1.94 -17.01
C PRO A 152 -9.05 3.09 -16.69
N ALA A 153 -8.43 3.63 -17.72
CA ALA A 153 -7.51 4.76 -17.68
C ALA A 153 -8.20 6.03 -17.10
#